data_37bf7a44fd79feb6a24b7d1bdb319087
#
_entry.id   37bf7a44fd79feb6a24b7d1bdb319087
#
_cell.length_a   1.000
_cell.length_b   1.000
_cell.length_c   1.000
_cell.angle_alpha   90.00
_cell.angle_beta   90.00
_cell.angle_gamma   90.00
#
_symmetry.space_group_name_H-M   'P 1'
#
loop_
_entity.id
_entity.type
_entity.pdbx_description
1 polymer ?
#
loop_
_entity_poly.entity_id
_entity_poly.type
_entity_poly.pdbx_seq_one_letter_code
_entity_poly.pdbx_strand_id
1 'polypeptide(L)'
;MKARPESLEQFIWELRRAFRDLAAAADRELQALGLQTGDRAFLKFLARETKPISLSDLARKYAVSRQHIHQMLRRLPHPEWVEEIPDSADRRAIRLRLSRKGRAYWERVRVLDRRFLERLSERLSQERVAAATDLLRQLRRELSAGKEITHEQE
;
A
#
# COMPACT_ATOMS: atom_id res chain seq x y z
N MET A 1 -6.37 29.36 -12.03
CA MET A 1 -7.73 28.95 -12.48
C MET A 1 -8.11 27.71 -11.66
N LYS A 2 -9.27 27.72 -10.98
CA LYS A 2 -9.75 26.56 -10.19
C LYS A 2 -10.27 25.45 -11.13
N ALA A 3 -10.13 24.20 -10.69
CA ALA A 3 -10.73 23.08 -11.43
C ALA A 3 -12.27 23.18 -11.41
N ARG A 4 -12.92 22.83 -12.51
CA ARG A 4 -14.38 22.74 -12.58
C ARG A 4 -14.84 21.43 -11.90
N PRO A 5 -15.98 21.42 -11.19
CA PRO A 5 -16.49 20.23 -10.53
C PRO A 5 -16.60 19.01 -11.47
N GLU A 6 -17.07 19.19 -12.70
CA GLU A 6 -17.25 18.15 -13.70
C GLU A 6 -15.91 17.50 -14.10
N SER A 7 -14.86 18.34 -14.24
CA SER A 7 -13.50 17.84 -14.54
C SER A 7 -12.92 17.06 -13.37
N LEU A 8 -13.22 17.45 -12.14
CA LEU A 8 -12.79 16.75 -10.95
C LEU A 8 -13.53 15.40 -10.80
N GLU A 9 -14.83 15.37 -11.08
CA GLU A 9 -15.62 14.14 -11.09
C GLU A 9 -15.08 13.13 -12.09
N GLN A 10 -14.81 13.56 -13.33
CA GLN A 10 -14.19 12.72 -14.35
C GLN A 10 -12.83 12.19 -13.90
N PHE A 11 -11.98 13.05 -13.32
CA PHE A 11 -10.68 12.65 -12.80
C PHE A 11 -10.81 11.58 -11.71
N ILE A 12 -11.75 11.74 -10.75
CA ILE A 12 -11.98 10.76 -9.68
C ILE A 12 -12.47 9.43 -10.26
N TRP A 13 -13.33 9.48 -11.28
CA TRP A 13 -13.80 8.28 -11.96
C TRP A 13 -12.65 7.51 -12.63
N GLU A 14 -11.80 8.20 -13.42
CA GLU A 14 -10.65 7.60 -14.06
C GLU A 14 -9.62 7.08 -13.05
N LEU A 15 -9.41 7.78 -11.95
CA LEU A 15 -8.55 7.33 -10.86
C LEU A 15 -9.02 5.99 -10.27
N ARG A 16 -10.34 5.83 -10.04
CA ARG A 16 -10.92 4.58 -9.54
C ARG A 16 -10.79 3.43 -10.54
N ARG A 17 -10.96 3.73 -11.84
CA ARG A 17 -10.76 2.72 -12.91
C ARG A 17 -9.32 2.31 -13.00
N ALA A 18 -8.41 3.27 -13.10
CA ALA A 18 -6.97 3.02 -13.18
C ALA A 18 -6.46 2.21 -11.97
N PHE A 19 -6.97 2.48 -10.76
CA PHE A 19 -6.62 1.70 -9.58
C PHE A 19 -7.05 0.23 -9.71
N ARG A 20 -8.27 -0.04 -10.18
CA ARG A 20 -8.76 -1.42 -10.41
C ARG A 20 -7.97 -2.14 -11.48
N ASP A 21 -7.70 -1.47 -12.60
CA ASP A 21 -6.95 -2.04 -13.72
C ASP A 21 -5.50 -2.35 -13.31
N LEU A 22 -4.88 -1.46 -12.53
CA LEU A 22 -3.54 -1.66 -11.97
C LEU A 22 -3.51 -2.86 -11.01
N ALA A 23 -4.51 -2.98 -10.12
CA ALA A 23 -4.63 -4.10 -9.22
C ALA A 23 -4.77 -5.43 -9.99
N ALA A 24 -5.67 -5.49 -10.98
CA ALA A 24 -5.87 -6.67 -11.81
C ALA A 24 -4.62 -7.04 -12.63
N ALA A 25 -3.88 -6.05 -13.13
CA ALA A 25 -2.63 -6.28 -13.83
C ALA A 25 -1.55 -6.84 -12.88
N ALA A 26 -1.44 -6.26 -11.69
CA ALA A 26 -0.52 -6.74 -10.66
C ALA A 26 -0.86 -8.17 -10.19
N ASP A 27 -2.14 -8.51 -10.03
CA ASP A 27 -2.58 -9.86 -9.68
C ASP A 27 -2.18 -10.89 -10.75
N ARG A 28 -2.34 -10.56 -12.03
CA ARG A 28 -1.89 -11.44 -13.13
C ARG A 28 -0.39 -11.72 -13.09
N GLU A 29 0.43 -10.68 -12.83
CA GLU A 29 1.90 -10.82 -12.73
C GLU A 29 2.31 -11.66 -11.50
N LEU A 30 1.55 -11.59 -10.42
CA LEU A 30 1.83 -12.28 -9.16
C LEU A 30 1.21 -13.67 -9.07
N GLN A 31 0.32 -14.03 -9.99
CA GLN A 31 -0.36 -15.33 -9.99
C GLN A 31 0.64 -16.49 -10.01
N ALA A 32 1.73 -16.35 -10.75
CA ALA A 32 2.83 -17.31 -10.76
C ALA A 32 3.53 -17.51 -9.40
N LEU A 33 3.35 -16.57 -8.48
CA LEU A 33 3.88 -16.64 -7.11
C LEU A 33 2.82 -17.03 -6.07
N GLY A 34 1.58 -17.29 -6.48
CA GLY A 34 0.48 -17.62 -5.55
C GLY A 34 0.05 -16.48 -4.64
N LEU A 35 0.37 -15.21 -5.01
CA LEU A 35 0.03 -14.02 -4.25
C LEU A 35 -1.17 -13.28 -4.83
N GLN A 36 -1.95 -12.69 -3.93
CA GLN A 36 -2.92 -11.65 -4.26
C GLN A 36 -2.32 -10.26 -4.02
N THR A 37 -2.92 -9.24 -4.66
CA THR A 37 -2.49 -7.83 -4.49
C THR A 37 -2.47 -7.39 -3.01
N GLY A 38 -3.41 -7.87 -2.19
CA GLY A 38 -3.45 -7.59 -0.76
C GLY A 38 -2.23 -8.14 -0.02
N ASP A 39 -1.84 -9.38 -0.30
CA ASP A 39 -0.68 -10.04 0.32
C ASP A 39 0.62 -9.30 -0.05
N ARG A 40 0.75 -8.94 -1.33
CA ARG A 40 1.87 -8.13 -1.81
C ARG A 40 1.96 -6.78 -1.09
N ALA A 41 0.83 -6.09 -0.91
CA ALA A 41 0.81 -4.81 -0.20
C ALA A 41 1.27 -4.97 1.25
N PHE A 42 0.83 -6.01 1.93
CA PHE A 42 1.22 -6.31 3.30
C PHE A 42 2.72 -6.64 3.44
N LEU A 43 3.25 -7.51 2.59
CA LEU A 43 4.68 -7.81 2.54
C LEU A 43 5.51 -6.56 2.23
N LYS A 44 5.03 -5.69 1.33
CA LYS A 44 5.66 -4.41 1.02
C LYS A 44 5.68 -3.47 2.22
N PHE A 45 4.61 -3.44 3.03
CA PHE A 45 4.57 -2.65 4.25
C PHE A 45 5.67 -3.09 5.20
N LEU A 46 5.75 -4.40 5.50
CA LEU A 46 6.76 -4.95 6.39
C LEU A 46 8.19 -4.83 5.84
N ALA A 47 8.36 -4.97 4.52
CA ALA A 47 9.67 -4.85 3.88
C ALA A 47 10.28 -3.44 3.96
N ARG A 48 9.46 -2.41 4.15
CA ARG A 48 9.90 -1.02 4.33
C ARG A 48 10.35 -0.70 5.74
N GLU A 49 10.01 -1.57 6.68
CA GLU A 49 10.37 -1.37 8.08
C GLU A 49 11.76 -1.91 8.36
N THR A 50 12.61 -1.07 8.93
CA THR A 50 13.98 -1.44 9.34
C THR A 50 14.02 -2.15 10.69
N LYS A 51 12.97 -1.96 11.51
CA LYS A 51 12.80 -2.56 12.85
C LYS A 51 11.43 -3.24 12.94
N PRO A 52 11.27 -4.20 13.86
CA PRO A 52 9.94 -4.77 14.13
C PRO A 52 8.93 -3.68 14.49
N ILE A 53 7.74 -3.70 13.88
CA ILE A 53 6.70 -2.68 14.02
C ILE A 53 5.46 -3.24 14.69
N SER A 54 4.83 -2.47 15.59
CA SER A 54 3.56 -2.87 16.21
C SER A 54 2.42 -2.85 15.18
N LEU A 55 1.36 -3.63 15.42
CA LEU A 55 0.15 -3.63 14.59
C LEU A 55 -0.49 -2.23 14.51
N SER A 56 -0.48 -1.50 15.63
CA SER A 56 -1.04 -0.13 15.71
C SER A 56 -0.24 0.86 14.87
N ASP A 57 1.09 0.80 14.97
CA ASP A 57 1.97 1.69 14.20
C ASP A 57 1.90 1.37 12.71
N LEU A 58 1.85 0.08 12.36
CA LEU A 58 1.69 -0.35 10.97
C LEU A 58 0.37 0.16 10.38
N ALA A 59 -0.74 -0.01 11.11
CA ALA A 59 -2.06 0.45 10.71
C ALA A 59 -2.08 1.97 10.49
N ARG A 60 -1.53 2.75 11.44
CA ARG A 60 -1.43 4.21 11.36
C ARG A 60 -0.57 4.65 10.18
N LYS A 61 0.62 4.05 10.01
CA LYS A 61 1.58 4.42 8.97
C LYS A 61 1.04 4.23 7.56
N TYR A 62 0.23 3.18 7.36
CA TYR A 62 -0.32 2.84 6.05
C TYR A 62 -1.80 3.22 5.89
N ALA A 63 -2.35 3.97 6.84
CA ALA A 63 -3.74 4.49 6.83
C ALA A 63 -4.79 3.37 6.64
N VAL A 64 -4.61 2.26 7.35
CA VAL A 64 -5.54 1.12 7.39
C VAL A 64 -5.93 0.80 8.83
N SER A 65 -7.04 0.06 9.04
CA SER A 65 -7.42 -0.37 10.39
C SER A 65 -6.53 -1.50 10.92
N ARG A 66 -6.40 -1.62 12.25
CA ARG A 66 -5.73 -2.79 12.88
C ARG A 66 -6.39 -4.11 12.49
N GLN A 67 -7.72 -4.12 12.40
CA GLN A 67 -8.48 -5.28 11.96
C GLN A 67 -8.09 -5.69 10.54
N HIS A 68 -7.88 -4.73 9.65
CA HIS A 68 -7.41 -4.98 8.29
C HIS A 68 -6.01 -5.62 8.29
N ILE A 69 -5.07 -5.11 9.11
CA ILE A 69 -3.73 -5.73 9.27
C ILE A 69 -3.85 -7.18 9.77
N HIS A 70 -4.70 -7.45 10.76
CA HIS A 70 -4.94 -8.82 11.23
C HIS A 70 -5.53 -9.74 10.15
N GLN A 71 -6.45 -9.22 9.33
CA GLN A 71 -7.00 -9.97 8.21
C GLN A 71 -5.93 -10.29 7.15
N MET A 72 -5.08 -9.31 6.81
CA MET A 72 -3.97 -9.52 5.89
C MET A 72 -3.01 -10.58 6.41
N LEU A 73 -2.62 -10.51 7.68
CA LEU A 73 -1.73 -11.50 8.32
C LEU A 73 -2.31 -12.92 8.28
N ARG A 74 -3.60 -13.07 8.61
CA ARG A 74 -4.28 -14.39 8.58
C ARG A 74 -4.50 -14.96 7.19
N ARG A 75 -4.54 -14.11 6.17
CA ARG A 75 -4.77 -14.52 4.77
C ARG A 75 -3.47 -14.85 4.04
N LEU A 76 -2.31 -14.56 4.63
CA LEU A 76 -1.04 -14.91 4.00
C LEU A 76 -1.00 -16.41 3.68
N PRO A 77 -0.68 -16.79 2.45
CA PRO A 77 -0.59 -18.19 2.05
C PRO A 77 0.54 -18.92 2.79
N HIS A 78 1.51 -18.18 3.29
CA HIS A 78 2.67 -18.68 4.02
C HIS A 78 2.92 -17.84 5.28
N PRO A 79 2.32 -18.22 6.43
CA PRO A 79 2.50 -17.50 7.70
C PRO A 79 3.95 -17.33 8.12
N GLU A 80 4.82 -18.27 7.75
CA GLU A 80 6.25 -18.24 8.06
C GLU A 80 7.04 -17.10 7.40
N TRP A 81 6.42 -16.32 6.51
CA TRP A 81 7.04 -15.11 5.96
C TRP A 81 7.08 -13.95 6.94
N VAL A 82 6.26 -14.00 7.97
CA VAL A 82 6.18 -12.96 9.00
C VAL A 82 6.56 -13.57 10.35
N GLU A 83 7.38 -12.88 11.10
CA GLU A 83 7.70 -13.20 12.49
C GLU A 83 6.95 -12.27 13.41
N GLU A 84 6.29 -12.86 14.39
CA GLU A 84 5.70 -12.19 15.54
C GLU A 84 6.72 -12.17 16.68
N ILE A 85 7.09 -10.99 17.15
CA ILE A 85 8.08 -10.82 18.20
C ILE A 85 7.39 -10.12 19.38
N PRO A 86 7.55 -10.64 20.62
CA PRO A 86 7.06 -9.94 21.81
C PRO A 86 7.65 -8.51 21.89
N ASP A 87 6.84 -7.54 22.23
CA ASP A 87 7.34 -6.20 22.49
C ASP A 87 8.17 -6.18 23.78
N SER A 88 9.32 -5.52 23.75
CA SER A 88 10.20 -5.40 24.92
C SER A 88 9.60 -4.57 26.04
N ALA A 89 8.72 -3.62 25.71
CA ALA A 89 8.07 -2.73 26.67
C ALA A 89 6.74 -3.27 27.21
N ASP A 90 6.02 -4.07 26.40
CA ASP A 90 4.76 -4.72 26.78
C ASP A 90 4.70 -6.14 26.23
N ARG A 91 4.88 -7.12 27.08
CA ARG A 91 4.86 -8.55 26.71
C ARG A 91 3.52 -9.03 26.16
N ARG A 92 2.44 -8.27 26.31
CA ARG A 92 1.12 -8.56 25.73
C ARG A 92 1.01 -8.04 24.29
N ALA A 93 1.89 -7.13 23.89
CA ALA A 93 1.95 -6.59 22.56
C ALA A 93 2.92 -7.40 21.68
N ILE A 94 2.56 -7.52 20.41
CA ILE A 94 3.42 -8.15 19.39
C ILE A 94 3.90 -7.11 18.39
N ARG A 95 5.11 -7.33 17.90
CA ARG A 95 5.69 -6.61 16.77
C ARG A 95 5.89 -7.56 15.61
N LEU A 96 5.69 -7.05 14.41
CA LEU A 96 5.81 -7.80 13.17
C LEU A 96 7.09 -7.39 12.42
N ARG A 97 7.72 -8.37 11.80
CA ARG A 97 8.75 -8.16 10.78
C ARG A 97 8.71 -9.27 9.74
N LEU A 98 9.32 -9.04 8.59
CA LEU A 98 9.60 -10.14 7.67
C LEU A 98 10.64 -11.10 8.26
N SER A 99 10.33 -12.38 8.22
CA SER A 99 11.30 -13.44 8.48
C SER A 99 12.39 -13.47 7.40
N ARG A 100 13.42 -14.30 7.60
CA ARG A 100 14.43 -14.57 6.55
C ARG A 100 13.76 -15.11 5.27
N LYS A 101 12.80 -16.03 5.40
CA LYS A 101 12.01 -16.57 4.27
C LYS A 101 11.18 -15.49 3.61
N GLY A 102 10.50 -14.66 4.40
CA GLY A 102 9.69 -13.55 3.89
C GLY A 102 10.52 -12.51 3.14
N ARG A 103 11.71 -12.18 3.61
CA ARG A 103 12.64 -11.29 2.90
C ARG A 103 13.11 -11.87 1.57
N ALA A 104 13.52 -13.13 1.56
CA ALA A 104 13.94 -13.80 0.33
C ALA A 104 12.81 -13.88 -0.70
N TYR A 105 11.59 -14.11 -0.23
CA TYR A 105 10.41 -14.11 -1.09
C TYR A 105 10.07 -12.71 -1.61
N TRP A 106 10.13 -11.70 -0.75
CA TRP A 106 9.90 -10.31 -1.14
C TRP A 106 10.86 -9.84 -2.24
N GLU A 107 12.12 -10.27 -2.22
CA GLU A 107 13.06 -9.94 -3.30
C GLU A 107 12.60 -10.49 -4.65
N ARG A 108 12.00 -11.66 -4.70
CA ARG A 108 11.40 -12.21 -5.92
C ARG A 108 10.21 -11.36 -6.40
N VAL A 109 9.35 -10.93 -5.47
CA VAL A 109 8.23 -10.03 -5.77
C VAL A 109 8.74 -8.70 -6.32
N ARG A 110 9.79 -8.12 -5.72
CA ARG A 110 10.41 -6.87 -6.19
C ARG A 110 10.92 -6.94 -7.63
N VAL A 111 11.49 -8.08 -8.03
CA VAL A 111 11.97 -8.27 -9.40
C VAL A 111 10.80 -8.22 -10.39
N LEU A 112 9.69 -8.87 -10.09
CA LEU A 112 8.49 -8.83 -10.95
C LEU A 112 7.87 -7.43 -10.97
N ASP A 113 7.75 -6.76 -9.82
CA ASP A 113 7.27 -5.39 -9.72
C ASP A 113 8.10 -4.43 -10.60
N ARG A 114 9.43 -4.57 -10.53
CA ARG A 114 10.33 -3.74 -11.32
C ARG A 114 10.09 -3.94 -12.82
N ARG A 115 10.06 -5.18 -13.28
CA ARG A 115 9.79 -5.51 -14.70
C ARG A 115 8.43 -4.98 -15.18
N PHE A 116 7.41 -5.08 -14.33
CA PHE A 116 6.09 -4.52 -14.64
C PHE A 116 6.15 -2.99 -14.78
N LEU A 117 6.81 -2.29 -13.85
CA LEU A 117 6.96 -0.84 -13.90
C LEU A 117 7.83 -0.39 -15.08
N GLU A 118 8.89 -1.12 -15.43
CA GLU A 118 9.73 -0.85 -16.60
C GLU A 118 8.88 -0.88 -17.88
N ARG A 119 8.07 -1.93 -18.09
CA ARG A 119 7.16 -2.00 -19.25
C ARG A 119 6.15 -0.85 -19.31
N LEU A 120 5.64 -0.40 -18.18
CA LEU A 120 4.73 0.75 -18.14
C LEU A 120 5.47 2.06 -18.43
N SER A 121 6.70 2.21 -17.93
CA SER A 121 7.48 3.43 -18.11
C SER A 121 7.87 3.70 -19.55
N GLU A 122 8.00 2.66 -20.37
CA GLU A 122 8.26 2.79 -21.82
C GLU A 122 7.14 3.51 -22.58
N ARG A 123 5.93 3.54 -22.01
CA ARG A 123 4.71 4.08 -22.65
C ARG A 123 4.17 5.34 -21.99
N LEU A 124 4.78 5.80 -20.92
CA LEU A 124 4.31 6.95 -20.14
C LEU A 124 5.38 8.05 -20.09
N SER A 125 4.97 9.28 -20.34
CA SER A 125 5.87 10.44 -20.19
C SER A 125 6.21 10.68 -18.73
N GLN A 126 7.49 10.85 -18.43
CA GLN A 126 7.97 11.20 -17.08
C GLN A 126 7.32 12.48 -16.54
N GLU A 127 7.15 13.50 -17.37
CA GLU A 127 6.53 14.78 -17.00
C GLU A 127 5.07 14.58 -16.60
N ARG A 128 4.32 13.80 -17.39
CA ARG A 128 2.90 13.51 -17.10
C ARG A 128 2.75 12.68 -15.83
N VAL A 129 3.63 11.72 -15.60
CA VAL A 129 3.65 10.92 -14.35
C VAL A 129 3.96 11.80 -13.15
N ALA A 130 4.92 12.71 -13.26
CA ALA A 130 5.25 13.66 -12.19
C ALA A 130 4.07 14.58 -11.88
N ALA A 131 3.46 15.20 -12.90
CA ALA A 131 2.29 16.08 -12.75
C ALA A 131 1.09 15.36 -12.11
N ALA A 132 0.79 14.13 -12.55
CA ALA A 132 -0.27 13.31 -11.95
C ALA A 132 0.03 12.97 -10.49
N THR A 133 1.29 12.66 -10.17
CA THR A 133 1.72 12.37 -8.79
C THR A 133 1.53 13.58 -7.88
N ASP A 134 1.87 14.78 -8.35
CA ASP A 134 1.71 16.01 -7.58
C ASP A 134 0.24 16.38 -7.38
N LEU A 135 -0.60 16.18 -8.41
CA LEU A 135 -2.05 16.34 -8.29
C LEU A 135 -2.66 15.39 -7.25
N LEU A 136 -2.24 14.11 -7.24
CA LEU A 136 -2.70 13.15 -6.24
C LEU A 136 -2.24 13.51 -4.82
N ARG A 137 -1.03 14.03 -4.66
CA ARG A 137 -0.54 14.53 -3.37
C ARG A 137 -1.34 15.73 -2.87
N GLN A 138 -1.66 16.66 -3.78
CA GLN A 138 -2.50 17.80 -3.47
C GLN A 138 -3.90 17.35 -3.04
N LEU A 139 -4.56 16.49 -3.81
CA LEU A 139 -5.88 15.95 -3.49
C LEU A 139 -5.89 15.28 -2.09
N ARG A 140 -4.87 14.50 -1.76
CA ARG A 140 -4.76 13.87 -0.43
C ARG A 140 -4.65 14.90 0.70
N ARG A 141 -3.92 16.00 0.50
CA ARG A 141 -3.81 17.08 1.49
C ARG A 141 -5.16 17.75 1.74
N GLU A 142 -5.87 18.10 0.67
CA GLU A 142 -7.20 18.74 0.78
C GLU A 142 -8.21 17.84 1.51
N LEU A 143 -8.21 16.53 1.20
CA LEU A 143 -9.08 15.56 1.88
C LEU A 143 -8.71 15.36 3.36
N SER A 144 -7.44 15.52 3.73
CA SER A 144 -7.00 15.40 5.13
C SER A 144 -7.34 16.66 5.93
N ALA A 145 -7.15 17.84 5.35
CA ALA A 145 -7.52 19.12 5.97
C ALA A 145 -9.03 19.21 6.23
N GLY A 146 -9.86 18.68 5.33
CA GLY A 146 -11.32 18.64 5.51
C GLY A 146 -11.80 17.77 6.67
N LYS A 147 -10.99 16.79 7.12
CA LYS A 147 -11.33 15.94 8.27
C LYS A 147 -11.14 16.64 9.63
N GLU A 148 -10.21 17.58 9.72
CA GLU A 148 -9.96 18.35 10.95
C GLU A 148 -11.08 19.33 11.26
N ILE A 149 -11.75 19.87 10.23
CA ILE A 149 -12.84 20.85 10.39
C ILE A 149 -14.13 20.18 10.88
N THR A 150 -14.34 18.91 10.62
CA THR A 150 -15.58 18.20 10.99
C THR A 150 -15.56 17.72 12.45
N HIS A 151 -14.39 17.61 13.09
CA HIS A 151 -14.24 17.19 14.49
C HIS A 151 -14.26 18.35 15.49
N GLU A 152 -14.20 19.62 15.03
CA GLU A 152 -14.32 20.80 15.92
C GLU A 152 -15.78 21.31 16.07
N GLN A 153 -16.75 20.66 15.41
CA GLN A 153 -18.18 21.06 15.44
C GLN A 153 -19.11 20.03 16.10
N GLU A 154 -18.57 18.98 16.72
CA GLU A 154 -19.30 18.07 17.64
C GLU A 154 -18.81 18.25 19.09
#